data_58adcc6ebf36385217f009d147672548
#
_entry.id   58adcc6ebf36385217f009d147672548
#
_cell.length_a   1.000
_cell.length_b   1.000
_cell.length_c   1.000
_cell.angle_alpha   90.00
_cell.angle_beta   90.00
_cell.angle_gamma   90.00
#
_symmetry.space_group_name_H-M   'P 1'
#
loop_
_entity.id
_entity.type
_entity.pdbx_description
1 polymer ?
#
loop_
_entity_poly.entity_id
_entity_poly.type
_entity_poly.pdbx_seq_one_letter_code
_entity_poly.pdbx_strand_id
1 'polypeptide(L)'
;MMANKNKGILIFAILYTVLFVLDGVKWLASLMSSAIANYLVYVVLALYASFLFKDRLIQQWNEIRKTKRKFFFGVLTGWFFLILMTVFFGFISGMLRQFLALDGQGLNQSNIQSTFQEQPLLIAVFACIIGPLVEELFFRQLLLHYLQKRLPGLLSIILVGLVFALTHMHNLSLSEWVGAVGYLGGGLAFSIIYVKEKENIYYPLLVHILGNSLSFIILAISSM
;
A
#
# COMPACT_ATOMS: atom_id res chain seq x y z
N MET A 1 11.20 15.51 -24.16
CA MET A 1 10.15 15.33 -23.14
C MET A 1 10.14 13.92 -22.56
N MET A 2 10.22 12.83 -23.33
CA MET A 2 10.25 11.44 -22.79
C MET A 2 11.45 11.14 -21.89
N ALA A 3 12.66 11.60 -22.21
CA ALA A 3 13.86 11.37 -21.40
C ALA A 3 13.75 11.95 -19.98
N ASN A 4 13.13 13.12 -19.84
CA ASN A 4 12.90 13.73 -18.52
C ASN A 4 11.84 12.98 -17.70
N LYS A 5 10.82 12.40 -18.34
CA LYS A 5 9.80 11.60 -17.67
C LYS A 5 10.40 10.29 -17.11
N ASN A 6 11.25 9.62 -17.88
CA ASN A 6 11.93 8.39 -17.43
C ASN A 6 12.90 8.66 -16.26
N LYS A 7 13.61 9.79 -16.27
CA LYS A 7 14.42 10.21 -15.12
C LYS A 7 13.56 10.46 -13.88
N GLY A 8 12.41 11.13 -14.02
CA GLY A 8 11.48 11.34 -12.90
C GLY A 8 10.95 10.03 -12.32
N ILE A 9 10.59 9.07 -13.17
CA ILE A 9 10.15 7.73 -12.73
C ILE A 9 11.25 7.01 -11.95
N LEU A 10 12.49 7.06 -12.43
CA LEU A 10 13.62 6.47 -11.73
C LEU A 10 13.89 7.16 -10.38
N ILE A 11 13.82 8.49 -10.32
CA ILE A 11 13.96 9.26 -9.08
C ILE A 11 12.87 8.84 -8.08
N PHE A 12 11.61 8.74 -8.50
CA PHE A 12 10.52 8.29 -7.64
C PHE A 12 10.75 6.87 -7.11
N ALA A 13 11.21 5.96 -7.98
CA ALA A 13 11.55 4.59 -7.59
C ALA A 13 12.64 4.55 -6.53
N ILE A 14 13.73 5.31 -6.73
CA ILE A 14 14.86 5.40 -5.79
C ILE A 14 14.39 6.02 -4.46
N LEU A 15 13.67 7.14 -4.51
CA LEU A 15 13.19 7.82 -3.30
C LEU A 15 12.28 6.91 -2.48
N TYR A 16 11.30 6.25 -3.10
CA TYR A 16 10.43 5.32 -2.40
C TYR A 16 11.22 4.17 -1.75
N THR A 17 12.12 3.57 -2.51
CA THR A 17 12.94 2.46 -2.02
C THR A 17 13.84 2.90 -0.86
N VAL A 18 14.54 4.01 -0.99
CA VAL A 18 15.44 4.51 0.08
C VAL A 18 14.65 4.89 1.32
N LEU A 19 13.52 5.57 1.16
CA LEU A 19 12.77 6.10 2.30
C LEU A 19 11.95 5.03 3.04
N PHE A 20 11.30 4.11 2.32
CA PHE A 20 10.39 3.12 2.92
C PHE A 20 10.92 1.69 2.95
N VAL A 21 11.68 1.26 1.95
CA VAL A 21 12.24 -0.12 1.94
C VAL A 21 13.54 -0.19 2.74
N LEU A 22 14.38 0.84 2.67
CA LEU A 22 15.66 0.93 3.39
C LEU A 22 15.54 1.77 4.68
N ASP A 23 14.32 2.12 5.10
CA ASP A 23 14.02 2.83 6.35
C ASP A 23 14.71 4.21 6.47
N GLY A 24 14.94 4.86 5.33
CA GLY A 24 15.64 6.17 5.27
C GLY A 24 14.88 7.31 5.96
N VAL A 25 13.58 7.14 6.22
CA VAL A 25 12.79 8.11 7.01
C VAL A 25 13.36 8.26 8.42
N LYS A 26 13.99 7.24 9.00
CA LYS A 26 14.65 7.33 10.32
C LYS A 26 15.76 8.41 10.36
N TRP A 27 16.42 8.67 9.24
CA TRP A 27 17.41 9.75 9.17
C TRP A 27 16.77 11.14 9.31
N LEU A 28 15.59 11.33 8.70
CA LEU A 28 14.83 12.56 8.87
C LEU A 28 14.29 12.69 10.30
N ALA A 29 13.95 11.58 10.94
CA ALA A 29 13.51 11.53 12.31
C ALA A 29 14.59 11.95 13.33
N SER A 30 15.86 11.99 12.95
CA SER A 30 16.93 12.58 13.78
C SER A 30 16.87 14.12 13.83
N LEU A 31 16.20 14.75 12.86
CA LEU A 31 16.08 16.20 12.74
C LEU A 31 14.72 16.75 13.21
N MET A 32 13.71 15.88 13.30
CA MET A 32 12.34 16.24 13.68
C MET A 32 11.63 15.01 14.28
N SER A 33 10.41 15.15 14.83
CA SER A 33 9.68 13.96 15.30
C SER A 33 9.45 12.95 14.17
N SER A 34 9.50 11.66 14.50
CA SER A 34 9.33 10.57 13.52
C SER A 34 7.98 10.64 12.78
N ALA A 35 6.92 11.06 13.47
CA ALA A 35 5.60 11.24 12.89
C ALA A 35 5.62 12.37 11.83
N ILE A 36 6.18 13.53 12.16
CA ILE A 36 6.29 14.66 11.22
C ILE A 36 7.13 14.27 10.00
N ALA A 37 8.27 13.59 10.22
CA ALA A 37 9.13 13.12 9.12
C ALA A 37 8.36 12.20 8.16
N ASN A 38 7.62 11.23 8.68
CA ASN A 38 6.79 10.33 7.89
C ASN A 38 5.72 11.10 7.10
N TYR A 39 4.95 11.96 7.75
CA TYR A 39 3.89 12.72 7.10
C TYR A 39 4.43 13.61 5.98
N LEU A 40 5.53 14.31 6.22
CA LEU A 40 6.17 15.15 5.23
C LEU A 40 6.61 14.34 4.00
N VAL A 41 7.27 13.21 4.21
CA VAL A 41 7.72 12.31 3.15
C VAL A 41 6.54 11.80 2.32
N TYR A 42 5.46 11.34 2.97
CA TYR A 42 4.27 10.88 2.26
C TYR A 42 3.63 12.00 1.43
N VAL A 43 3.48 13.21 1.95
CA VAL A 43 2.92 14.35 1.19
C VAL A 43 3.80 14.69 0.00
N VAL A 44 5.11 14.81 0.18
CA VAL A 44 6.04 15.12 -0.92
C VAL A 44 5.99 14.05 -2.00
N LEU A 45 6.01 12.77 -1.63
CA LEU A 45 5.94 11.68 -2.60
C LEU A 45 4.57 11.59 -3.27
N ALA A 46 3.48 11.84 -2.56
CA ALA A 46 2.14 11.89 -3.15
C ALA A 46 2.02 12.97 -4.21
N LEU A 47 2.48 14.19 -3.91
CA LEU A 47 2.47 15.30 -4.86
C LEU A 47 3.38 15.03 -6.06
N TYR A 48 4.60 14.57 -5.81
CA TYR A 48 5.58 14.27 -6.85
C TYR A 48 5.09 13.15 -7.79
N ALA A 49 4.63 12.02 -7.23
CA ALA A 49 4.12 10.90 -8.02
C ALA A 49 2.84 11.26 -8.78
N SER A 50 1.91 11.99 -8.15
CA SER A 50 0.69 12.47 -8.82
C SER A 50 1.01 13.39 -10.00
N PHE A 51 1.99 14.28 -9.85
CA PHE A 51 2.45 15.12 -10.96
C PHE A 51 3.12 14.28 -12.06
N LEU A 52 3.96 13.33 -11.70
CA LEU A 52 4.69 12.46 -12.63
C LEU A 52 3.75 11.59 -13.48
N PHE A 53 2.70 11.06 -12.87
CA PHE A 53 1.72 10.19 -13.53
C PHE A 53 0.44 10.92 -13.97
N LYS A 54 0.37 12.26 -13.88
CA LYS A 54 -0.84 13.05 -14.10
C LYS A 54 -1.60 12.72 -15.37
N ASP A 55 -0.89 12.57 -16.52
CA ASP A 55 -1.55 12.32 -17.80
C ASP A 55 -2.26 10.97 -17.80
N ARG A 56 -1.63 9.96 -17.20
CA ARG A 56 -2.21 8.63 -17.07
C ARG A 56 -3.37 8.60 -16.07
N LEU A 57 -3.25 9.32 -14.97
CA LEU A 57 -4.32 9.47 -14.00
C LEU A 57 -5.55 10.14 -14.62
N ILE A 58 -5.36 11.23 -15.39
CA ILE A 58 -6.45 11.91 -16.10
C ILE A 58 -7.11 10.97 -17.12
N GLN A 59 -6.31 10.23 -17.91
CA GLN A 59 -6.84 9.27 -18.87
C GLN A 59 -7.70 8.20 -18.17
N GLN A 60 -7.19 7.55 -17.15
CA GLN A 60 -7.87 6.50 -16.40
C GLN A 60 -9.15 7.03 -15.71
N TRP A 61 -9.12 8.25 -15.19
CA TRP A 61 -10.30 8.90 -14.64
C TRP A 61 -11.39 9.14 -15.71
N ASN A 62 -11.00 9.59 -16.90
CA ASN A 62 -11.92 9.78 -18.00
C ASN A 62 -12.57 8.47 -18.47
N GLU A 63 -11.88 7.35 -18.39
CA GLU A 63 -12.43 6.02 -18.65
C GLU A 63 -13.51 5.65 -17.62
N ILE A 64 -13.25 5.88 -16.34
CA ILE A 64 -14.21 5.66 -15.26
C ILE A 64 -15.46 6.51 -15.43
N ARG A 65 -15.31 7.79 -15.76
CA ARG A 65 -16.46 8.70 -15.97
C ARG A 65 -17.44 8.20 -17.02
N LYS A 66 -16.96 7.45 -18.02
CA LYS A 66 -17.78 6.82 -19.07
C LYS A 66 -18.44 5.53 -18.60
N THR A 67 -17.93 4.87 -17.58
CA THR A 67 -18.34 3.53 -17.14
C THR A 67 -18.60 3.46 -15.63
N LYS A 68 -19.28 4.48 -15.07
CA LYS A 68 -19.49 4.63 -13.60
C LYS A 68 -20.09 3.40 -12.94
N ARG A 69 -21.10 2.77 -13.56
CA ARG A 69 -21.74 1.57 -13.02
C ARG A 69 -20.76 0.40 -12.93
N LYS A 70 -19.99 0.17 -14.00
CA LYS A 70 -18.95 -0.87 -14.01
C LYS A 70 -17.89 -0.59 -12.93
N PHE A 71 -17.48 0.67 -12.82
CA PHE A 71 -16.51 1.08 -11.80
C PHE A 71 -17.02 0.79 -10.39
N PHE A 72 -18.25 1.18 -10.06
CA PHE A 72 -18.85 0.91 -8.75
C PHE A 72 -18.84 -0.59 -8.40
N PHE A 73 -19.34 -1.45 -9.32
CA PHE A 73 -19.35 -2.89 -9.09
C PHE A 73 -17.94 -3.50 -9.07
N GLY A 74 -17.00 -2.98 -9.86
CA GLY A 74 -15.62 -3.41 -9.84
C GLY A 74 -14.92 -3.09 -8.51
N VAL A 75 -15.16 -1.91 -7.95
CA VAL A 75 -14.66 -1.55 -6.61
C VAL A 75 -15.31 -2.41 -5.53
N LEU A 76 -16.62 -2.60 -5.58
CA LEU A 76 -17.36 -3.41 -4.60
C LEU A 76 -16.87 -4.88 -4.60
N THR A 77 -16.78 -5.50 -5.77
CA THR A 77 -16.28 -6.89 -5.90
C THR A 77 -14.80 -6.99 -5.52
N GLY A 78 -14.00 -5.98 -5.87
CA GLY A 78 -12.60 -5.88 -5.47
C GLY A 78 -12.44 -5.76 -3.94
N TRP A 79 -13.31 -5.01 -3.29
CA TRP A 79 -13.28 -4.86 -1.83
C TRP A 79 -13.66 -6.17 -1.12
N PHE A 80 -14.70 -6.87 -1.57
CA PHE A 80 -15.01 -8.21 -1.06
C PHE A 80 -13.84 -9.19 -1.28
N PHE A 81 -13.21 -9.14 -2.45
CA PHE A 81 -12.04 -9.97 -2.73
C PHE A 81 -10.86 -9.63 -1.80
N LEU A 82 -10.61 -8.34 -1.53
CA LEU A 82 -9.62 -7.90 -0.55
C LEU A 82 -9.90 -8.48 0.84
N ILE A 83 -11.15 -8.40 1.31
CA ILE A 83 -11.54 -8.95 2.62
C ILE A 83 -11.25 -10.46 2.68
N LEU A 84 -11.63 -11.22 1.65
CA LEU A 84 -11.34 -12.66 1.60
C LEU A 84 -9.85 -12.95 1.65
N MET A 85 -9.03 -12.23 0.88
CA MET A 85 -7.59 -12.41 0.85
C MET A 85 -6.94 -12.02 2.18
N THR A 86 -7.34 -10.91 2.78
CA THR A 86 -6.80 -10.46 4.08
C THR A 86 -7.21 -11.38 5.22
N VAL A 87 -8.43 -11.88 5.23
CA VAL A 87 -8.87 -12.89 6.22
C VAL A 87 -8.08 -14.19 6.05
N PHE A 88 -7.93 -14.68 4.82
CA PHE A 88 -7.20 -15.92 4.54
C PHE A 88 -5.71 -15.83 4.97
N PHE A 89 -5.00 -14.81 4.52
CA PHE A 89 -3.59 -14.65 4.86
C PHE A 89 -3.39 -14.22 6.32
N GLY A 90 -4.31 -13.47 6.90
CA GLY A 90 -4.35 -13.14 8.32
C GLY A 90 -4.55 -14.37 9.19
N PHE A 91 -5.42 -15.31 8.78
CA PHE A 91 -5.59 -16.60 9.46
C PHE A 91 -4.31 -17.44 9.42
N ILE A 92 -3.64 -17.54 8.25
CA ILE A 92 -2.34 -18.23 8.13
C ILE A 92 -1.30 -17.59 9.05
N SER A 93 -1.18 -16.25 9.03
CA SER A 93 -0.27 -15.52 9.92
C SER A 93 -0.57 -15.80 11.40
N GLY A 94 -1.84 -15.81 11.78
CA GLY A 94 -2.28 -16.14 13.15
C GLY A 94 -1.93 -17.57 13.56
N MET A 95 -2.18 -18.56 12.70
CA MET A 95 -1.79 -19.94 12.95
C MET A 95 -0.26 -20.11 13.11
N LEU A 96 0.52 -19.43 12.24
CA LEU A 96 1.98 -19.47 12.33
C LEU A 96 2.48 -18.84 13.64
N ARG A 97 1.87 -17.72 14.09
CA ARG A 97 2.19 -17.10 15.38
C ARG A 97 1.94 -18.06 16.55
N GLN A 98 0.77 -18.70 16.56
CA GLN A 98 0.42 -19.66 17.59
C GLN A 98 1.36 -20.87 17.58
N PHE A 99 1.64 -21.44 16.41
CA PHE A 99 2.52 -22.59 16.26
C PHE A 99 3.97 -22.31 16.70
N LEU A 100 4.45 -21.09 16.42
CA LEU A 100 5.82 -20.65 16.75
C LEU A 100 5.92 -19.97 18.12
N ALA A 101 4.84 -19.96 18.90
CA ALA A 101 4.75 -19.30 20.23
C ALA A 101 5.26 -17.85 20.19
N LEU A 102 4.86 -17.08 19.16
CA LEU A 102 5.26 -15.68 18.99
C LEU A 102 4.24 -14.76 19.65
N ASP A 103 4.67 -14.02 20.65
CA ASP A 103 3.85 -13.03 21.34
C ASP A 103 3.75 -11.73 20.55
N GLY A 104 2.62 -11.02 20.74
CA GLY A 104 2.40 -9.67 20.23
C GLY A 104 2.04 -9.60 18.75
N GLN A 105 1.96 -8.36 18.26
CA GLN A 105 1.67 -8.00 16.87
C GLN A 105 2.96 -7.60 16.16
N GLY A 106 2.93 -7.51 14.83
CA GLY A 106 4.02 -6.90 14.06
C GLY A 106 4.17 -5.40 14.40
N LEU A 107 5.39 -4.89 14.31
CA LEU A 107 5.70 -3.49 14.66
C LEU A 107 4.90 -2.47 13.87
N ASN A 108 4.61 -2.74 12.59
CA ASN A 108 3.78 -1.84 11.80
C ASN A 108 2.41 -1.62 12.44
N GLN A 109 1.74 -2.70 12.87
CA GLN A 109 0.42 -2.60 13.51
C GLN A 109 0.51 -1.90 14.87
N SER A 110 1.54 -2.19 15.68
CA SER A 110 1.75 -1.53 16.97
C SER A 110 2.00 -0.03 16.80
N ASN A 111 2.80 0.37 15.81
CA ASN A 111 3.08 1.77 15.51
C ASN A 111 1.82 2.53 15.07
N ILE A 112 0.97 1.91 14.24
CA ILE A 112 -0.33 2.50 13.86
C ILE A 112 -1.22 2.69 15.09
N GLN A 113 -1.32 1.68 15.97
CA GLN A 113 -2.15 1.75 17.16
C GLN A 113 -1.66 2.85 18.15
N SER A 114 -0.35 2.93 18.41
CA SER A 114 0.21 3.97 19.28
C SER A 114 -0.01 5.37 18.71
N THR A 115 0.24 5.56 17.41
CA THR A 115 0.02 6.85 16.75
C THR A 115 -1.47 7.21 16.69
N PHE A 116 -2.36 6.22 16.58
CA PHE A 116 -3.80 6.45 16.63
C PHE A 116 -4.25 7.00 18.00
N GLN A 117 -3.66 6.53 19.08
CA GLN A 117 -3.96 7.08 20.43
C GLN A 117 -3.53 8.53 20.59
N GLU A 118 -2.42 8.93 19.96
CA GLU A 118 -1.89 10.29 20.05
C GLU A 118 -2.54 11.25 19.05
N GLN A 119 -2.76 10.83 17.80
CA GLN A 119 -3.17 11.68 16.69
C GLN A 119 -4.18 10.98 15.77
N PRO A 120 -5.38 10.62 16.26
CA PRO A 120 -6.32 9.73 15.56
C PRO A 120 -6.75 10.23 14.17
N LEU A 121 -7.06 11.52 14.04
CA LEU A 121 -7.50 12.09 12.75
C LEU A 121 -6.36 12.15 11.73
N LEU A 122 -5.17 12.54 12.19
CA LEU A 122 -4.03 12.72 11.30
C LEU A 122 -3.57 11.36 10.76
N ILE A 123 -3.36 10.37 11.63
CA ILE A 123 -2.96 9.03 11.20
C ILE A 123 -4.04 8.39 10.29
N ALA A 124 -5.34 8.62 10.56
CA ALA A 124 -6.40 8.11 9.69
C ALA A 124 -6.31 8.69 8.27
N VAL A 125 -6.07 10.00 8.11
CA VAL A 125 -5.88 10.62 6.79
C VAL A 125 -4.67 10.01 6.06
N PHE A 126 -3.56 9.87 6.78
CA PHE A 126 -2.33 9.33 6.16
C PHE A 126 -2.44 7.83 5.85
N ALA A 127 -2.91 7.02 6.77
CA ALA A 127 -3.00 5.58 6.57
C ALA A 127 -4.16 5.15 5.65
N CYS A 128 -5.26 5.92 5.61
CA CYS A 128 -6.40 5.55 4.75
C CYS A 128 -6.36 6.20 3.37
N ILE A 129 -5.67 7.34 3.17
CA ILE A 129 -5.76 8.09 1.91
C ILE A 129 -4.38 8.32 1.30
N ILE A 130 -3.48 9.02 2.02
CA ILE A 130 -2.20 9.48 1.44
C ILE A 130 -1.25 8.30 1.23
N GLY A 131 -1.14 7.41 2.21
CA GLY A 131 -0.35 6.18 2.11
C GLY A 131 -0.79 5.30 0.94
N PRO A 132 -2.07 4.86 0.88
CA PRO A 132 -2.59 4.13 -0.26
C PRO A 132 -2.33 4.79 -1.62
N LEU A 133 -2.45 6.11 -1.73
CA LEU A 133 -2.14 6.82 -2.99
C LEU A 133 -0.68 6.64 -3.40
N VAL A 134 0.27 6.86 -2.48
CA VAL A 134 1.72 6.70 -2.76
C VAL A 134 2.06 5.25 -3.07
N GLU A 135 1.51 4.31 -2.31
CA GLU A 135 1.73 2.88 -2.48
C GLU A 135 1.18 2.36 -3.81
N GLU A 136 -0.06 2.73 -4.19
CA GLU A 136 -0.62 2.30 -5.47
C GLU A 136 0.13 2.91 -6.66
N LEU A 137 0.59 4.17 -6.56
CA LEU A 137 1.43 4.79 -7.57
C LEU A 137 2.79 4.10 -7.71
N PHE A 138 3.38 3.63 -6.60
CA PHE A 138 4.63 2.88 -6.65
C PHE A 138 4.43 1.43 -7.09
N PHE A 139 3.59 0.67 -6.39
CA PHE A 139 3.48 -0.78 -6.62
C PHE A 139 2.74 -1.13 -7.91
N ARG A 140 1.66 -0.42 -8.26
CA ARG A 140 0.80 -0.76 -9.42
C ARG A 140 1.15 0.08 -10.63
N GLN A 141 1.15 1.41 -10.49
CA GLN A 141 1.36 2.30 -11.62
C GLN A 141 2.81 2.27 -12.12
N LEU A 142 3.79 2.02 -11.23
CA LEU A 142 5.19 1.90 -11.60
C LEU A 142 5.61 0.42 -11.65
N LEU A 143 5.77 -0.26 -10.53
CA LEU A 143 6.47 -1.53 -10.44
C LEU A 143 5.75 -2.64 -11.24
N LEU A 144 4.47 -2.90 -10.96
CA LEU A 144 3.70 -3.95 -11.64
C LEU A 144 3.58 -3.69 -13.15
N HIS A 145 3.25 -2.43 -13.51
CA HIS A 145 3.15 -2.03 -14.92
C HIS A 145 4.44 -2.29 -15.71
N TYR A 146 5.62 -2.03 -15.13
CA TYR A 146 6.89 -2.28 -15.84
C TYR A 146 7.32 -3.75 -15.80
N LEU A 147 7.03 -4.47 -14.71
CA LEU A 147 7.33 -5.91 -14.64
C LEU A 147 6.50 -6.72 -15.65
N GLN A 148 5.22 -6.40 -15.82
CA GLN A 148 4.37 -7.10 -16.79
C GLN A 148 4.81 -6.96 -18.25
N LYS A 149 5.64 -5.98 -18.57
CA LYS A 149 6.27 -5.86 -19.90
C LYS A 149 7.42 -6.84 -20.14
N ARG A 150 7.93 -7.48 -19.08
CA ARG A 150 9.14 -8.31 -19.11
C ARG A 150 8.93 -9.70 -18.54
N LEU A 151 7.95 -9.88 -17.69
CA LEU A 151 7.67 -11.13 -16.97
C LEU A 151 6.23 -11.58 -17.20
N PRO A 152 5.95 -12.89 -17.08
CA PRO A 152 4.58 -13.40 -17.07
C PRO A 152 3.71 -12.68 -16.02
N GLY A 153 2.44 -12.43 -16.36
CA GLY A 153 1.54 -11.64 -15.52
C GLY A 153 1.41 -12.19 -14.08
N LEU A 154 1.27 -13.52 -13.95
CA LEU A 154 1.19 -14.16 -12.63
C LEU A 154 2.47 -13.96 -11.80
N LEU A 155 3.64 -14.12 -12.41
CA LEU A 155 4.92 -13.91 -11.72
C LEU A 155 5.08 -12.45 -11.29
N SER A 156 4.70 -11.50 -12.14
CA SER A 156 4.71 -10.08 -11.80
C SER A 156 3.80 -9.76 -10.60
N ILE A 157 2.59 -10.34 -10.55
CA ILE A 157 1.65 -10.18 -9.44
C ILE A 157 2.24 -10.72 -8.15
N ILE A 158 2.81 -11.92 -8.18
CA ILE A 158 3.41 -12.56 -6.99
C ILE A 158 4.60 -11.73 -6.48
N LEU A 159 5.51 -11.32 -7.36
CA LEU A 159 6.68 -10.53 -6.97
C LEU A 159 6.28 -9.18 -6.36
N VAL A 160 5.32 -8.47 -6.96
CA VAL A 160 4.86 -7.19 -6.42
C VAL A 160 4.13 -7.38 -5.10
N GLY A 161 3.31 -8.44 -4.96
CA GLY A 161 2.65 -8.78 -3.70
C GLY A 161 3.66 -9.07 -2.58
N LEU A 162 4.72 -9.81 -2.88
CA LEU A 162 5.81 -10.10 -1.93
C LEU A 162 6.55 -8.82 -1.52
N VAL A 163 6.98 -8.00 -2.48
CA VAL A 163 7.65 -6.73 -2.17
C VAL A 163 6.76 -5.83 -1.33
N PHE A 164 5.47 -5.73 -1.65
CA PHE A 164 4.50 -4.99 -0.84
C PHE A 164 4.45 -5.50 0.60
N ALA A 165 4.37 -6.80 0.82
CA ALA A 165 4.35 -7.38 2.16
C ALA A 165 5.65 -7.08 2.93
N LEU A 166 6.81 -7.17 2.26
CA LEU A 166 8.12 -6.91 2.86
C LEU A 166 8.31 -5.45 3.28
N THR A 167 7.68 -4.48 2.60
CA THR A 167 7.78 -3.06 3.01
C THR A 167 7.04 -2.75 4.31
N HIS A 168 6.25 -3.69 4.84
CA HIS A 168 5.58 -3.56 6.13
C HIS A 168 6.39 -4.17 7.30
N MET A 169 7.57 -4.72 7.02
CA MET A 169 8.50 -5.20 8.04
C MET A 169 9.43 -4.08 8.50
N HIS A 170 9.66 -4.00 9.81
CA HIS A 170 10.54 -3.00 10.42
C HIS A 170 11.88 -3.59 10.90
N ASN A 171 12.00 -4.91 10.92
CA ASN A 171 13.23 -5.64 11.19
C ASN A 171 13.13 -7.08 10.61
N LEU A 172 14.19 -7.85 10.75
CA LEU A 172 14.26 -9.23 10.21
C LEU A 172 13.91 -10.32 11.26
N SER A 173 13.18 -9.96 12.32
CA SER A 173 12.75 -10.95 13.31
C SER A 173 11.72 -11.92 12.73
N LEU A 174 11.63 -13.12 13.31
CA LEU A 174 10.65 -14.12 12.89
C LEU A 174 9.20 -13.61 13.03
N SER A 175 8.93 -12.79 14.03
CA SER A 175 7.63 -12.14 14.23
C SER A 175 7.24 -11.22 13.07
N GLU A 176 8.18 -10.47 12.50
CA GLU A 176 7.94 -9.60 11.35
C GLU A 176 7.72 -10.41 10.06
N TRP A 177 8.50 -11.49 9.84
CA TRP A 177 8.27 -12.40 8.72
C TRP A 177 6.89 -13.04 8.75
N VAL A 178 6.43 -13.49 9.91
CA VAL A 178 5.08 -14.03 10.09
C VAL A 178 4.03 -12.92 9.91
N GLY A 179 4.29 -11.70 10.39
CA GLY A 179 3.44 -10.53 10.15
C GLY A 179 3.28 -10.19 8.67
N ALA A 180 4.38 -10.26 7.89
CA ALA A 180 4.38 -10.00 6.46
C ALA A 180 3.45 -10.94 5.67
N VAL A 181 3.24 -12.17 6.14
CA VAL A 181 2.26 -13.09 5.53
C VAL A 181 0.86 -12.47 5.51
N GLY A 182 0.44 -11.76 6.56
CA GLY A 182 -0.86 -11.08 6.58
C GLY A 182 -0.97 -9.98 5.51
N TYR A 183 0.10 -9.19 5.31
CA TYR A 183 0.15 -8.14 4.29
C TYR A 183 0.21 -8.67 2.87
N LEU A 184 0.68 -9.91 2.67
CA LEU A 184 0.72 -10.55 1.35
C LEU A 184 -0.68 -10.66 0.73
N GLY A 185 -1.71 -10.89 1.55
CA GLY A 185 -3.11 -10.92 1.10
C GLY A 185 -3.53 -9.63 0.39
N GLY A 186 -3.26 -8.48 1.02
CA GLY A 186 -3.50 -7.17 0.42
C GLY A 186 -2.65 -6.92 -0.83
N GLY A 187 -1.35 -7.20 -0.75
CA GLY A 187 -0.42 -7.03 -1.87
C GLY A 187 -0.82 -7.79 -3.13
N LEU A 188 -1.26 -9.05 -2.98
CA LEU A 188 -1.78 -9.87 -4.08
C LEU A 188 -3.13 -9.35 -4.57
N ALA A 189 -4.07 -9.06 -3.65
CA ALA A 189 -5.41 -8.60 -4.02
C ALA A 189 -5.37 -7.33 -4.87
N PHE A 190 -4.65 -6.30 -4.45
CA PHE A 190 -4.53 -5.05 -5.20
C PHE A 190 -3.85 -5.27 -6.56
N SER A 191 -2.84 -6.15 -6.64
CA SER A 191 -2.17 -6.46 -7.91
C SER A 191 -3.11 -7.17 -8.89
N ILE A 192 -3.90 -8.14 -8.41
CA ILE A 192 -4.90 -8.85 -9.21
C ILE A 192 -5.99 -7.90 -9.70
N ILE A 193 -6.51 -7.02 -8.81
CA ILE A 193 -7.53 -6.04 -9.16
C ILE A 193 -7.00 -5.09 -10.25
N TYR A 194 -5.77 -4.59 -10.10
CA TYR A 194 -5.15 -3.70 -11.08
C TYR A 194 -5.08 -4.33 -12.47
N VAL A 195 -4.62 -5.58 -12.56
CA VAL A 195 -4.52 -6.30 -13.84
C VAL A 195 -5.89 -6.60 -14.43
N LYS A 196 -6.82 -7.10 -13.62
CA LYS A 196 -8.20 -7.42 -14.03
C LYS A 196 -8.93 -6.20 -14.58
N GLU A 197 -8.73 -5.04 -13.97
CA GLU A 197 -9.36 -3.78 -14.35
C GLU A 197 -8.50 -2.95 -15.34
N LYS A 198 -7.74 -3.67 -16.20
CA LYS A 198 -6.97 -3.11 -17.33
C LYS A 198 -5.97 -2.04 -16.92
N GLU A 199 -5.27 -2.28 -15.82
CA GLU A 199 -4.27 -1.38 -15.25
C GLU A 199 -4.79 0.01 -14.86
N ASN A 200 -6.08 0.13 -14.52
CA ASN A 200 -6.66 1.35 -14.00
C ASN A 200 -6.46 1.42 -12.49
N ILE A 201 -5.62 2.37 -12.05
CA ILE A 201 -5.19 2.51 -10.64
C ILE A 201 -6.33 2.85 -9.69
N TYR A 202 -7.38 3.50 -10.16
CA TYR A 202 -8.47 3.94 -9.29
C TYR A 202 -9.25 2.78 -8.66
N TYR A 203 -9.24 1.58 -9.28
CA TYR A 203 -9.88 0.41 -8.69
C TYR A 203 -9.11 -0.08 -7.45
N PRO A 204 -7.82 -0.47 -7.53
CA PRO A 204 -7.10 -0.90 -6.34
C PRO A 204 -6.95 0.24 -5.33
N LEU A 205 -6.80 1.50 -5.76
CA LEU A 205 -6.71 2.65 -4.86
C LEU A 205 -7.96 2.80 -3.99
N LEU A 206 -9.17 2.80 -4.57
CA LEU A 206 -10.39 2.89 -3.77
C LEU A 206 -10.62 1.66 -2.90
N VAL A 207 -10.29 0.47 -3.40
CA VAL A 207 -10.36 -0.77 -2.62
C VAL A 207 -9.41 -0.71 -1.42
N HIS A 208 -8.20 -0.16 -1.61
CA HIS A 208 -7.21 0.03 -0.55
C HIS A 208 -7.70 1.04 0.50
N ILE A 209 -8.21 2.20 0.06
CA ILE A 209 -8.81 3.21 0.92
C ILE A 209 -9.95 2.61 1.77
N LEU A 210 -10.85 1.86 1.15
CA LEU A 210 -11.97 1.21 1.85
C LEU A 210 -11.49 0.15 2.84
N GLY A 211 -10.48 -0.64 2.48
CA GLY A 211 -9.88 -1.65 3.35
C GLY A 211 -9.25 -1.04 4.60
N ASN A 212 -8.40 -0.02 4.42
CA ASN A 212 -7.76 0.67 5.53
C ASN A 212 -8.78 1.43 6.38
N SER A 213 -9.78 2.08 5.77
CA SER A 213 -10.85 2.76 6.52
C SER A 213 -11.65 1.79 7.38
N LEU A 214 -11.97 0.59 6.88
CA LEU A 214 -12.62 -0.45 7.69
C LEU A 214 -11.75 -0.86 8.88
N SER A 215 -10.45 -1.07 8.67
CA SER A 215 -9.50 -1.43 9.74
C SER A 215 -9.41 -0.32 10.80
N PHE A 216 -9.42 0.94 10.40
CA PHE A 216 -9.43 2.08 11.32
C PHE A 216 -10.74 2.24 12.09
N ILE A 217 -11.88 1.97 11.46
CA ILE A 217 -13.18 1.95 12.16
C ILE A 217 -13.19 0.85 13.23
N ILE A 218 -12.72 -0.35 12.90
CA ILE A 218 -12.61 -1.47 13.85
C ILE A 218 -11.67 -1.07 15.00
N LEU A 219 -10.52 -0.48 14.71
CA LEU A 219 -9.58 0.00 15.72
C LEU A 219 -10.22 1.05 16.65
N ALA A 220 -10.93 2.02 16.09
CA ALA A 220 -11.62 3.05 16.87
C ALA A 220 -12.69 2.47 17.81
N ILE A 221 -13.47 1.49 17.34
CA ILE A 221 -14.51 0.81 18.17
C ILE A 221 -13.85 -0.03 19.27
N SER A 222 -12.74 -0.71 18.98
CA SER A 222 -12.05 -1.56 19.95
C SER A 222 -11.26 -0.78 21.01
N SER A 223 -11.06 0.52 20.81
CA SER A 223 -10.37 1.42 21.75
C SER A 223 -11.33 2.26 22.64
N MET A 224 -12.64 2.11 22.43
CA MET A 224 -13.69 2.69 23.30
C MET A 224 -14.03 1.76 24.44
#